data_5eb991f3e04586bdaac19be0e1fed148
#
_entry.id   5eb991f3e04586bdaac19be0e1fed148
#
_cell.length_a   1.000
_cell.length_b   1.000
_cell.length_c   1.000
_cell.angle_alpha   90.00
_cell.angle_beta   90.00
_cell.angle_gamma   90.00
#
_symmetry.space_group_name_H-M   'P 1'
#
loop_
_entity.id
_entity.type
_entity.pdbx_description
1 polymer ?
#
loop_
_entity_poly.entity_id
_entity_poly.type
_entity_poly.pdbx_seq_one_letter_code
_entity_poly.pdbx_strand_id
1 'polypeptide(L)'
;MSTYQFIKCPKCGYEIKQYKNPTPTVDIIIEIDDKIVLIERKNQPHGWAIPGGFVDYGESLIETAIREAKEETGLDVEIIHQLATYSDPNRDPRGHTISTVYIAKAKGTPKGGDDAQKAELFSPTELPSPMCFDHKQIIEDYLEFKKTGKISRLF
;
A
#
# COMPACT_ATOMS: atom_id res chain seq x y z
N MET A 1 25.69 0.23 6.09
CA MET A 1 24.75 -0.08 7.20
C MET A 1 24.78 -1.59 7.43
N SER A 2 24.69 -2.04 8.69
CA SER A 2 24.66 -3.50 8.97
C SER A 2 23.35 -4.10 8.49
N THR A 3 23.42 -5.19 7.75
CA THR A 3 22.25 -5.95 7.25
C THR A 3 21.62 -6.84 8.32
N TYR A 4 22.14 -6.82 9.54
CA TYR A 4 21.63 -7.59 10.67
C TYR A 4 21.84 -6.84 11.99
N GLN A 5 21.10 -7.29 13.00
CA GLN A 5 21.27 -6.88 14.39
C GLN A 5 21.30 -8.14 15.29
N PHE A 6 21.87 -8.01 16.47
CA PHE A 6 21.76 -9.03 17.49
C PHE A 6 20.63 -8.69 18.47
N ILE A 7 19.73 -9.64 18.70
CA ILE A 7 18.66 -9.52 19.69
C ILE A 7 18.99 -10.48 20.83
N LYS A 8 18.90 -9.99 22.08
CA LYS A 8 19.05 -10.86 23.26
C LYS A 8 17.74 -11.58 23.56
N CYS A 9 17.81 -12.88 23.71
CA CYS A 9 16.70 -13.66 24.21
C CYS A 9 16.31 -13.17 25.61
N PRO A 10 15.05 -12.75 25.85
CA PRO A 10 14.65 -12.22 27.16
C PRO A 10 14.66 -13.29 28.26
N LYS A 11 14.67 -14.57 27.89
CA LYS A 11 14.64 -15.70 28.84
C LYS A 11 16.05 -16.16 29.28
N CYS A 12 17.02 -16.19 28.37
CA CYS A 12 18.35 -16.77 28.66
C CYS A 12 19.52 -15.86 28.29
N GLY A 13 19.27 -14.67 27.71
CA GLY A 13 20.33 -13.72 27.34
C GLY A 13 21.12 -14.09 26.09
N TYR A 14 20.85 -15.25 25.45
CA TYR A 14 21.55 -15.68 24.25
C TYR A 14 21.35 -14.68 23.11
N GLU A 15 22.42 -14.36 22.39
CA GLU A 15 22.37 -13.43 21.25
C GLU A 15 21.94 -14.15 19.98
N ILE A 16 20.82 -13.67 19.39
CA ILE A 16 20.25 -14.19 18.16
C ILE A 16 20.53 -13.19 17.06
N LYS A 17 21.12 -13.66 15.96
CA LYS A 17 21.33 -12.84 14.77
C LYS A 17 20.03 -12.69 13.99
N GLN A 18 19.53 -11.48 13.85
CA GLN A 18 18.34 -11.17 13.07
C GLN A 18 18.73 -10.29 11.86
N TYR A 19 18.34 -10.71 10.66
CA TYR A 19 18.52 -9.90 9.46
C TYR A 19 17.47 -8.78 9.39
N LYS A 20 17.92 -7.60 8.96
CA LYS A 20 17.05 -6.44 8.69
C LYS A 20 16.68 -6.46 7.20
N ASN A 21 15.62 -7.12 6.86
CA ASN A 21 15.10 -7.13 5.50
C ASN A 21 14.02 -6.05 5.35
N PRO A 22 13.89 -5.43 4.17
CA PRO A 22 12.71 -4.65 3.85
C PRO A 22 11.46 -5.52 3.98
N THR A 23 10.37 -4.91 4.44
CA THR A 23 9.09 -5.61 4.60
C THR A 23 8.28 -5.48 3.31
N PRO A 24 7.82 -6.58 2.71
CA PRO A 24 6.96 -6.52 1.53
C PRO A 24 5.57 -6.00 1.89
N THR A 25 5.05 -5.12 1.04
CA THR A 25 3.69 -4.57 1.13
C THR A 25 3.05 -4.52 -0.25
N VAL A 26 1.76 -4.32 -0.29
CA VAL A 26 1.00 -4.01 -1.50
C VAL A 26 0.18 -2.74 -1.29
N ASP A 27 -0.05 -1.99 -2.37
CA ASP A 27 -1.03 -0.92 -2.44
C ASP A 27 -1.93 -1.16 -3.65
N ILE A 28 -3.23 -0.83 -3.55
CA ILE A 28 -4.22 -1.15 -4.58
C ILE A 28 -4.97 0.12 -5.00
N ILE A 29 -4.76 0.59 -6.22
CA ILE A 29 -5.58 1.64 -6.83
C ILE A 29 -6.86 1.01 -7.32
N ILE A 30 -7.93 1.12 -6.54
CA ILE A 30 -9.25 0.55 -6.86
C ILE A 30 -10.04 1.57 -7.65
N GLU A 31 -10.29 1.27 -8.91
CA GLU A 31 -11.10 2.09 -9.82
C GLU A 31 -12.58 1.75 -9.67
N ILE A 32 -13.42 2.76 -9.47
CA ILE A 32 -14.89 2.69 -9.63
C ILE A 32 -15.30 3.89 -10.49
N ASP A 33 -15.78 3.60 -11.70
CA ASP A 33 -16.03 4.60 -12.73
C ASP A 33 -14.77 5.45 -13.01
N ASP A 34 -14.86 6.79 -12.90
CA ASP A 34 -13.73 7.71 -13.09
C ASP A 34 -13.04 8.12 -11.78
N LYS A 35 -13.32 7.40 -10.69
CA LYS A 35 -12.80 7.69 -9.35
C LYS A 35 -11.94 6.55 -8.82
N ILE A 36 -11.15 6.88 -7.81
CA ILE A 36 -10.36 5.89 -7.05
C ILE A 36 -10.81 5.88 -5.59
N VAL A 37 -10.66 4.73 -4.95
CA VAL A 37 -10.92 4.58 -3.52
C VAL A 37 -9.69 5.00 -2.72
N LEU A 38 -9.88 5.87 -1.74
CA LEU A 38 -8.89 6.17 -0.70
C LEU A 38 -9.47 5.87 0.67
N ILE A 39 -8.60 5.52 1.61
CA ILE A 39 -8.96 5.28 3.01
C ILE A 39 -8.42 6.38 3.91
N GLU A 40 -9.18 6.75 4.95
CA GLU A 40 -8.70 7.56 6.06
C GLU A 40 -8.15 6.62 7.15
N ARG A 41 -6.86 6.73 7.45
CA ARG A 41 -6.16 5.82 8.34
C ARG A 41 -6.50 6.06 9.81
N LYS A 42 -6.79 4.99 10.56
CA LYS A 42 -6.94 5.01 12.03
C LYS A 42 -5.59 5.16 12.74
N ASN A 43 -4.54 4.52 12.20
CA ASN A 43 -3.22 4.43 12.79
C ASN A 43 -2.23 5.41 12.15
N GLN A 44 -1.14 5.74 12.87
CA GLN A 44 -0.07 6.58 12.32
C GLN A 44 0.66 5.92 11.15
N PRO A 45 1.06 6.74 10.15
CA PRO A 45 0.74 8.15 9.96
C PRO A 45 -0.75 8.36 9.67
N HIS A 46 -1.36 9.40 10.27
CA HIS A 46 -2.75 9.77 10.03
C HIS A 46 -2.89 10.56 8.74
N GLY A 47 -3.95 10.31 8.01
CA GLY A 47 -4.28 10.94 6.74
C GLY A 47 -4.88 9.95 5.76
N TRP A 48 -4.93 10.36 4.50
CA TRP A 48 -5.50 9.55 3.42
C TRP A 48 -4.44 8.70 2.75
N ALA A 49 -4.81 7.50 2.37
CA ALA A 49 -3.91 6.54 1.74
C ALA A 49 -4.64 5.73 0.65
N ILE A 50 -3.88 5.19 -0.28
CA ILE A 50 -4.32 4.08 -1.14
C ILE A 50 -4.52 2.86 -0.22
N PRO A 51 -5.60 2.07 -0.38
CA PRO A 51 -5.77 0.81 0.34
C PRO A 51 -4.58 -0.13 0.15
N GLY A 52 -4.17 -0.82 1.22
CA GLY A 52 -3.05 -1.74 1.15
C GLY A 52 -2.44 -2.06 2.50
N GLY A 53 -1.56 -3.06 2.52
CA GLY A 53 -0.96 -3.53 3.76
C GLY A 53 0.20 -4.48 3.58
N PHE A 54 0.56 -5.12 4.67
CA PHE A 54 1.67 -6.06 4.73
C PHE A 54 1.29 -7.41 4.11
N VAL A 55 2.28 -8.02 3.45
CA VAL A 55 2.14 -9.39 2.93
C VAL A 55 2.30 -10.38 4.08
N ASP A 56 1.29 -11.21 4.29
CA ASP A 56 1.36 -12.27 5.28
C ASP A 56 2.20 -13.45 4.78
N TYR A 57 2.84 -14.14 5.73
CA TYR A 57 3.66 -15.29 5.37
C TYR A 57 2.81 -16.38 4.70
N GLY A 58 3.18 -16.73 3.47
CA GLY A 58 2.48 -17.72 2.66
C GLY A 58 1.50 -17.15 1.64
N GLU A 59 1.24 -15.83 1.67
CA GLU A 59 0.43 -15.16 0.64
C GLU A 59 1.28 -14.73 -0.56
N SER A 60 0.70 -14.78 -1.73
CA SER A 60 1.19 -14.05 -2.90
C SER A 60 0.78 -12.57 -2.81
N LEU A 61 1.48 -11.69 -3.55
CA LEU A 61 1.14 -10.26 -3.57
C LEU A 61 -0.30 -10.00 -4.08
N ILE A 62 -0.79 -10.82 -4.99
CA ILE A 62 -2.17 -10.69 -5.52
C ILE A 62 -3.19 -11.09 -4.45
N GLU A 63 -2.96 -12.18 -3.72
CA GLU A 63 -3.84 -12.61 -2.62
C GLU A 63 -3.88 -11.54 -1.53
N THR A 64 -2.73 -11.00 -1.14
CA THR A 64 -2.66 -9.87 -0.20
C THR A 64 -3.45 -8.66 -0.71
N ALA A 65 -3.29 -8.28 -1.99
CA ALA A 65 -4.01 -7.14 -2.57
C ALA A 65 -5.54 -7.32 -2.52
N ILE A 66 -6.03 -8.52 -2.81
CA ILE A 66 -7.47 -8.83 -2.75
C ILE A 66 -7.97 -8.81 -1.30
N ARG A 67 -7.20 -9.39 -0.36
CA ARG A 67 -7.53 -9.41 1.07
C ARG A 67 -7.60 -8.00 1.64
N GLU A 68 -6.55 -7.20 1.46
CA GLU A 68 -6.48 -5.83 1.97
C GLU A 68 -7.58 -4.94 1.39
N ALA A 69 -7.86 -5.03 0.09
CA ALA A 69 -8.98 -4.33 -0.53
C ALA A 69 -10.30 -4.67 0.16
N LYS A 70 -10.53 -5.96 0.45
CA LYS A 70 -11.75 -6.42 1.13
C LYS A 70 -11.83 -5.94 2.57
N GLU A 71 -10.75 -6.05 3.33
CA GLU A 71 -10.68 -5.68 4.75
C GLU A 71 -10.85 -4.17 4.96
N GLU A 72 -10.18 -3.35 4.16
CA GLU A 72 -10.18 -1.88 4.34
C GLU A 72 -11.35 -1.17 3.65
N THR A 73 -11.92 -1.75 2.58
CA THR A 73 -12.94 -1.06 1.77
C THR A 73 -14.27 -1.82 1.66
N GLY A 74 -14.31 -3.09 2.07
CA GLY A 74 -15.45 -3.98 1.90
C GLY A 74 -15.71 -4.43 0.47
N LEU A 75 -14.91 -3.99 -0.50
CA LEU A 75 -15.10 -4.27 -1.92
C LEU A 75 -14.48 -5.60 -2.34
N ASP A 76 -15.12 -6.28 -3.28
CA ASP A 76 -14.51 -7.35 -4.06
C ASP A 76 -13.90 -6.73 -5.31
N VAL A 77 -12.60 -7.00 -5.54
CA VAL A 77 -11.81 -6.37 -6.58
C VAL A 77 -11.36 -7.37 -7.64
N GLU A 78 -11.25 -6.91 -8.87
CA GLU A 78 -10.58 -7.58 -9.97
C GLU A 78 -9.27 -6.88 -10.28
N ILE A 79 -8.14 -7.55 -10.01
CA ILE A 79 -6.81 -7.02 -10.34
C ILE A 79 -6.66 -7.03 -11.87
N ILE A 80 -6.37 -5.86 -12.45
CA ILE A 80 -6.26 -5.70 -13.91
C ILE A 80 -4.83 -5.42 -14.38
N HIS A 81 -3.98 -4.87 -13.50
CA HIS A 81 -2.60 -4.53 -13.87
C HIS A 81 -1.71 -4.39 -12.63
N GLN A 82 -0.42 -4.70 -12.79
CA GLN A 82 0.61 -4.35 -11.83
C GLN A 82 1.28 -3.06 -12.31
N LEU A 83 1.10 -1.96 -11.58
CA LEU A 83 1.58 -0.65 -11.98
C LEU A 83 3.11 -0.58 -11.90
N ALA A 84 3.65 -0.71 -10.69
CA ALA A 84 5.09 -0.65 -10.41
C ALA A 84 5.40 -1.15 -9.00
N THR A 85 6.69 -1.19 -8.65
CA THR A 85 7.15 -1.45 -7.29
C THR A 85 7.93 -0.25 -6.76
N TYR A 86 7.54 0.25 -5.58
CA TYR A 86 8.12 1.43 -4.92
C TYR A 86 8.98 0.96 -3.75
N SER A 87 10.26 1.33 -3.75
CA SER A 87 11.24 0.75 -2.83
C SER A 87 12.18 1.77 -2.16
N ASP A 88 11.90 3.07 -2.23
CA ASP A 88 12.70 4.07 -1.52
C ASP A 88 12.71 3.74 -0.02
N PRO A 89 13.88 3.61 0.63
CA PRO A 89 13.97 3.30 2.05
C PRO A 89 13.24 4.30 2.98
N ASN A 90 12.97 5.51 2.50
CA ASN A 90 12.33 6.58 3.27
C ASN A 90 10.83 6.75 2.94
N ARG A 91 10.27 5.90 2.06
CA ARG A 91 8.87 6.01 1.64
C ARG A 91 7.88 5.85 2.80
N ASP A 92 8.23 5.06 3.79
CA ASP A 92 7.42 4.78 4.97
C ASP A 92 8.19 5.17 6.24
N PRO A 93 7.68 6.10 7.06
CA PRO A 93 8.35 6.54 8.29
C PRO A 93 8.44 5.43 9.36
N ARG A 94 7.67 4.36 9.24
CA ARG A 94 7.69 3.23 10.18
C ARG A 94 8.88 2.29 9.95
N GLY A 95 9.44 2.27 8.73
CA GLY A 95 10.58 1.42 8.37
C GLY A 95 10.68 1.19 6.87
N HIS A 96 11.72 0.47 6.45
CA HIS A 96 11.93 0.18 5.03
C HIS A 96 10.90 -0.84 4.54
N THR A 97 9.99 -0.41 3.69
CA THR A 97 9.01 -1.24 2.98
C THR A 97 9.31 -1.27 1.49
N ILE A 98 8.92 -2.35 0.82
CA ILE A 98 8.90 -2.46 -0.64
C ILE A 98 7.46 -2.77 -1.02
N SER A 99 6.79 -1.82 -1.68
CA SER A 99 5.39 -1.96 -2.04
C SER A 99 5.21 -2.20 -3.54
N THR A 100 4.49 -3.26 -3.87
CA THR A 100 4.02 -3.49 -5.24
C THR A 100 2.61 -2.94 -5.38
N VAL A 101 2.43 -2.03 -6.34
CA VAL A 101 1.17 -1.34 -6.58
C VAL A 101 0.39 -2.04 -7.68
N TYR A 102 -0.87 -2.36 -7.40
CA TYR A 102 -1.81 -2.92 -8.36
C TYR A 102 -2.90 -1.92 -8.73
N ILE A 103 -3.40 -2.02 -9.94
CA ILE A 103 -4.63 -1.38 -10.41
C ILE A 103 -5.71 -2.45 -10.43
N ALA A 104 -6.85 -2.15 -9.83
CA ALA A 104 -7.98 -3.06 -9.74
C ALA A 104 -9.28 -2.33 -10.08
N LYS A 105 -10.29 -3.09 -10.51
CA LYS A 105 -11.66 -2.62 -10.68
C LYS A 105 -12.56 -3.19 -9.60
N ALA A 106 -13.53 -2.39 -9.21
CA ALA A 106 -14.60 -2.82 -8.32
C ALA A 106 -15.93 -2.19 -8.72
N LYS A 107 -17.01 -2.68 -8.09
CA LYS A 107 -18.35 -2.12 -8.17
C LYS A 107 -18.91 -1.94 -6.76
N GLY A 108 -19.80 -0.98 -6.57
CA GLY A 108 -20.45 -0.75 -5.30
C GLY A 108 -19.92 0.48 -4.59
N THR A 109 -20.23 0.59 -3.31
CA THR A 109 -19.85 1.73 -2.46
C THR A 109 -18.83 1.27 -1.43
N PRO A 110 -17.63 1.88 -1.39
CA PRO A 110 -16.63 1.54 -0.39
C PRO A 110 -17.13 1.87 1.03
N LYS A 111 -16.72 1.07 2.00
CA LYS A 111 -17.01 1.27 3.42
C LYS A 111 -15.73 1.01 4.20
N GLY A 112 -15.35 1.93 5.08
CA GLY A 112 -14.21 1.73 5.96
C GLY A 112 -14.38 0.49 6.84
N GLY A 113 -13.30 -0.24 6.99
CA GLY A 113 -13.21 -1.42 7.83
C GLY A 113 -11.80 -1.57 8.38
N ASP A 114 -11.57 -2.52 9.25
CA ASP A 114 -10.30 -2.80 9.92
C ASP A 114 -9.51 -1.52 10.31
N ASP A 115 -8.36 -1.26 9.68
CA ASP A 115 -7.51 -0.10 9.94
C ASP A 115 -7.96 1.20 9.22
N ALA A 116 -9.01 1.12 8.39
CA ALA A 116 -9.62 2.27 7.73
C ALA A 116 -10.77 2.87 8.56
N GLN A 117 -10.64 4.15 8.94
CA GLN A 117 -11.74 4.88 9.59
C GLN A 117 -12.88 5.14 8.60
N LYS A 118 -12.53 5.45 7.36
CA LYS A 118 -13.42 5.65 6.24
C LYS A 118 -12.78 5.12 4.95
N ALA A 119 -13.61 4.76 3.99
CA ALA A 119 -13.23 4.52 2.60
C ALA A 119 -14.16 5.32 1.70
N GLU A 120 -13.60 6.20 0.87
CA GLU A 120 -14.35 7.15 0.06
C GLU A 120 -13.80 7.24 -1.37
N LEU A 121 -14.64 7.72 -2.28
CA LEU A 121 -14.31 7.89 -3.71
C LEU A 121 -13.82 9.30 -3.99
N PHE A 122 -12.63 9.42 -4.56
CA PHE A 122 -12.02 10.69 -4.96
C PHE A 122 -11.71 10.72 -6.44
N SER A 123 -11.76 11.91 -7.04
CA SER A 123 -11.12 12.14 -8.33
C SER A 123 -9.61 11.97 -8.16
N PRO A 124 -8.93 11.19 -9.01
CA PRO A 124 -7.47 11.04 -8.89
C PRO A 124 -6.69 12.35 -9.18
N THR A 125 -7.37 13.37 -9.70
CA THR A 125 -6.81 14.72 -9.92
C THR A 125 -7.09 15.70 -8.78
N GLU A 126 -7.98 15.32 -7.82
CA GLU A 126 -8.39 16.16 -6.68
C GLU A 126 -8.28 15.34 -5.38
N LEU A 127 -7.05 15.18 -4.91
CA LEU A 127 -6.75 14.35 -3.75
C LEU A 127 -7.00 15.09 -2.45
N PRO A 128 -7.48 14.39 -1.41
CA PRO A 128 -7.60 14.96 -0.07
C PRO A 128 -6.21 15.19 0.56
N SER A 129 -6.18 15.98 1.63
CA SER A 129 -4.94 16.28 2.35
C SER A 129 -5.14 16.06 3.86
N PRO A 130 -4.13 15.53 4.57
CA PRO A 130 -2.83 15.08 4.06
C PRO A 130 -2.89 13.69 3.42
N MET A 131 -2.07 13.47 2.37
CA MET A 131 -1.79 12.13 1.86
C MET A 131 -0.63 11.51 2.62
N CYS A 132 -0.75 10.22 2.96
CA CYS A 132 0.29 9.46 3.65
C CYS A 132 1.32 8.88 2.67
N PHE A 133 2.53 8.61 3.19
CA PHE A 133 3.60 7.94 2.46
C PHE A 133 3.96 8.67 1.15
N ASP A 134 4.34 7.91 0.14
CA ASP A 134 4.55 8.34 -1.23
C ASP A 134 3.29 8.20 -2.12
N HIS A 135 2.10 8.01 -1.51
CA HIS A 135 0.87 7.68 -2.24
C HIS A 135 0.42 8.77 -3.22
N LYS A 136 0.71 10.03 -2.93
CA LYS A 136 0.48 11.11 -3.91
C LYS A 136 1.28 10.86 -5.20
N GLN A 137 2.55 10.49 -5.05
CA GLN A 137 3.43 10.18 -6.18
C GLN A 137 2.95 8.95 -6.95
N ILE A 138 2.49 7.92 -6.25
CA ILE A 138 1.93 6.70 -6.86
C ILE A 138 0.71 7.05 -7.73
N ILE A 139 -0.17 7.95 -7.26
CA ILE A 139 -1.35 8.38 -8.01
C ILE A 139 -0.96 9.23 -9.23
N GLU A 140 0.07 10.08 -9.13
CA GLU A 140 0.61 10.83 -10.26
C GLU A 140 1.16 9.88 -11.34
N ASP A 141 1.93 8.86 -10.95
CA ASP A 141 2.47 7.83 -11.85
C ASP A 141 1.34 6.99 -12.49
N TYR A 142 0.28 6.69 -11.72
CA TYR A 142 -0.92 6.04 -12.23
C TYR A 142 -1.63 6.88 -13.31
N LEU A 143 -1.78 8.19 -13.08
CA LEU A 143 -2.39 9.10 -14.07
C LEU A 143 -1.55 9.18 -15.35
N GLU A 144 -0.22 9.20 -15.23
CA GLU A 144 0.68 9.12 -16.37
C GLU A 144 0.49 7.80 -17.15
N PHE A 145 0.45 6.68 -16.42
CA PHE A 145 0.20 5.36 -17.01
C PHE A 145 -1.14 5.28 -17.73
N LYS A 146 -2.21 5.78 -17.14
CA LYS A 146 -3.56 5.83 -17.79
C LYS A 146 -3.55 6.63 -19.08
N LYS A 147 -2.75 7.69 -19.15
CA LYS A 147 -2.66 8.58 -20.31
C LYS A 147 -1.73 8.04 -21.41
N THR A 148 -0.63 7.40 -21.05
CA THR A 148 0.46 7.09 -21.99
C THR A 148 0.73 5.59 -22.15
N GLY A 149 0.21 4.75 -21.25
CA GLY A 149 0.55 3.33 -21.14
C GLY A 149 1.95 3.05 -20.56
N LYS A 150 2.62 4.09 -20.05
CA LYS A 150 3.98 4.00 -19.51
C LYS A 150 4.12 4.88 -18.28
N ILE A 151 5.14 4.59 -17.47
CA ILE A 151 5.61 5.44 -16.38
C ILE A 151 7.03 5.87 -16.74
N SER A 152 7.31 7.18 -16.73
CA SER A 152 8.64 7.72 -17.11
C SER A 152 9.67 7.58 -16.00
N ARG A 153 9.22 7.41 -14.75
CA ARG A 153 10.09 7.26 -13.59
C ARG A 153 10.74 5.88 -13.56
N LEU A 154 12.01 5.82 -13.14
CA LEU A 154 12.67 4.59 -12.71
C LEU A 154 12.49 4.40 -11.21
N PHE A 155 12.28 3.17 -10.76
CA PHE A 155 11.96 2.78 -9.37
C PHE A 155 13.13 2.05 -8.72
#